data_e23eec205538f5bb1234e024a890244e
#
_entry.id   e23eec205538f5bb1234e024a890244e
#
_cell.length_a   1.000
_cell.length_b   1.000
_cell.length_c   1.000
_cell.angle_alpha   90.00
_cell.angle_beta   90.00
_cell.angle_gamma   90.00
#
_symmetry.space_group_name_H-M   'P 1'
#
loop_
_entity.id
_entity.type
_entity.pdbx_description
1 polymer ?
#
loop_
_entity_poly.entity_id
_entity_poly.type
_entity_poly.pdbx_seq_one_letter_code
_entity_poly.pdbx_strand_id
1 'polypeptide(L)'
;MLRAQAVERTDVPGRGILRVTFDPRIMTWNDEFTDAGRRRLGFGLTGDTVGSRYIPALAQLEQNVRTVTGDLVPVIRPQVVGPGDRQPLLPRFVASLGAGLLSVRQERRTYPVTAELGVTSRLAVSLTVPIVRVATRSALNLSTASANLGLNPRFNVAGAEAAYTAFFTQFDTTLARFEQNINAGLYGCAGNAPCAARDSLAFWRSVRDALHGTAYGVAPFMPLDSSPAGRGIDSAVVRIGRDMAAFGVPGFGTAFLLPTDTLSGALVQAAIVDSAIGFGYNRIPFRTGFRYGLGDVELAAKYRLLAGAHYAAAVKALVRLPTGARDSADDLLAQPIGDHQTDLEGQLTQELIAGPLWLNVSLRAGLQRPGTRVRRVAPPDAFLVPAAATASLSWDPGDYVGVDVAPLVRLAPELAAGFTAGYWTKQQDRYAFLSPQDSVALATRLGAPASASVLDQGTAERRLRLGFALTYHGAMVEGGFSIEQTVSGRGVVPAATVYRLVIRTSRKLF
;
A
#
# COMPACT_ATOMS: atom_id res chain seq x y z
N MET A 1 3.55 -44.81 17.52
CA MET A 1 2.66 -43.66 17.94
C MET A 1 2.47 -42.75 16.78
N LEU A 2 1.25 -42.60 16.34
CA LEU A 2 0.88 -41.62 15.30
C LEU A 2 1.14 -40.21 15.81
N ARG A 3 1.65 -39.33 14.96
CA ARG A 3 1.94 -37.93 15.31
C ARG A 3 1.47 -37.03 14.18
N ALA A 4 0.85 -35.91 14.55
CA ALA A 4 0.26 -34.97 13.60
C ALA A 4 1.32 -34.34 12.66
N GLN A 5 1.02 -34.22 11.36
CA GLN A 5 1.99 -33.75 10.37
C GLN A 5 1.59 -32.44 9.68
N ALA A 6 0.32 -32.13 9.66
CA ALA A 6 -0.15 -30.85 9.14
C ALA A 6 0.16 -29.67 10.08
N VAL A 7 0.68 -29.94 11.28
CA VAL A 7 1.11 -28.98 12.30
C VAL A 7 2.56 -29.24 12.73
N GLU A 8 3.17 -28.32 13.46
CA GLU A 8 4.53 -28.51 14.02
C GLU A 8 4.53 -29.65 15.03
N ARG A 9 5.64 -30.40 15.14
CA ARG A 9 5.76 -31.62 15.96
C ARG A 9 6.73 -31.43 17.10
N THR A 10 6.59 -32.22 18.15
CA THR A 10 7.54 -32.27 19.27
C THR A 10 8.70 -33.21 19.03
N ASP A 11 8.58 -34.16 18.08
CA ASP A 11 9.64 -35.16 17.84
C ASP A 11 10.86 -34.54 17.14
N VAL A 12 12.01 -35.12 17.42
CA VAL A 12 13.29 -34.88 16.73
C VAL A 12 13.79 -36.19 16.15
N PRO A 13 14.47 -36.18 14.98
CA PRO A 13 15.12 -37.39 14.47
C PRO A 13 16.16 -37.88 15.45
N GLY A 14 16.33 -39.21 15.54
CA GLY A 14 17.36 -39.82 16.37
C GLY A 14 18.76 -39.40 15.91
N ARG A 15 19.77 -39.63 16.74
CA ARG A 15 21.17 -39.32 16.41
C ARG A 15 21.58 -39.95 15.08
N GLY A 16 22.20 -39.16 14.22
CA GLY A 16 22.64 -39.56 12.88
C GLY A 16 21.54 -39.85 11.88
N ILE A 17 20.28 -39.49 12.18
CA ILE A 17 19.17 -39.58 11.24
C ILE A 17 18.97 -38.22 10.58
N LEU A 18 19.02 -38.19 9.26
CA LEU A 18 18.60 -37.07 8.45
C LEU A 18 17.13 -37.25 8.10
N ARG A 19 16.33 -36.20 8.37
CA ARG A 19 14.95 -36.08 7.96
C ARG A 19 14.84 -35.00 6.92
N VAL A 20 14.23 -35.31 5.79
CA VAL A 20 13.92 -34.33 4.72
C VAL A 20 12.41 -34.10 4.69
N THR A 21 12.01 -32.84 4.74
CA THR A 21 10.60 -32.44 4.66
C THR A 21 10.41 -31.52 3.46
N PHE A 22 9.41 -31.82 2.64
CA PHE A 22 8.90 -30.96 1.58
C PHE A 22 7.50 -30.49 1.99
N ASP A 23 7.29 -29.17 2.11
CA ASP A 23 6.09 -28.55 2.69
C ASP A 23 5.49 -27.49 1.76
N PRO A 24 5.02 -27.86 0.54
CA PRO A 24 4.41 -26.90 -0.38
C PRO A 24 3.14 -26.28 0.19
N ARG A 25 3.04 -24.96 0.01
CA ARG A 25 1.90 -24.13 0.41
C ARG A 25 1.43 -23.28 -0.76
N ILE A 26 0.14 -23.28 -1.02
CA ILE A 26 -0.52 -22.47 -2.04
C ILE A 26 -1.50 -21.55 -1.33
N MET A 27 -1.31 -20.27 -1.47
CA MET A 27 -2.16 -19.25 -0.89
C MET A 27 -2.76 -18.38 -2.00
N THR A 28 -4.08 -18.19 -1.99
CA THR A 28 -4.79 -17.36 -2.99
C THR A 28 -5.76 -16.41 -2.30
N TRP A 29 -5.84 -15.18 -2.81
CA TRP A 29 -6.77 -14.16 -2.29
C TRP A 29 -7.07 -13.09 -3.34
N ASN A 30 -8.19 -12.41 -3.18
CA ASN A 30 -8.64 -11.24 -3.95
C ASN A 30 -9.10 -10.09 -3.05
N ASP A 31 -9.18 -10.35 -1.76
CA ASP A 31 -9.57 -9.40 -0.73
C ASP A 31 -8.55 -9.37 0.40
N GLU A 32 -8.56 -8.30 1.16
CA GLU A 32 -7.78 -8.13 2.38
C GLU A 32 -8.64 -7.61 3.52
N PHE A 33 -8.27 -7.93 4.75
CA PHE A 33 -8.80 -7.32 5.95
C PHE A 33 -8.00 -6.05 6.25
N THR A 34 -8.70 -5.00 6.68
CA THR A 34 -8.14 -3.74 7.15
C THR A 34 -8.79 -3.37 8.48
N ASP A 35 -8.37 -2.27 9.09
CA ASP A 35 -9.04 -1.75 10.30
C ASP A 35 -10.48 -1.31 10.04
N ALA A 36 -10.80 -0.92 8.79
CA ALA A 36 -12.15 -0.56 8.36
C ALA A 36 -13.00 -1.77 7.91
N GLY A 37 -12.45 -3.00 7.95
CA GLY A 37 -13.13 -4.22 7.52
C GLY A 37 -12.49 -4.86 6.28
N ARG A 38 -13.24 -5.75 5.63
CA ARG A 38 -12.79 -6.45 4.42
C ARG A 38 -12.98 -5.59 3.18
N ARG A 39 -11.94 -5.48 2.34
CA ARG A 39 -11.99 -4.76 1.06
C ARG A 39 -11.33 -5.55 -0.07
N ARG A 40 -11.69 -5.25 -1.32
CA ARG A 40 -11.04 -5.83 -2.51
C ARG A 40 -9.66 -5.24 -2.72
N LEU A 41 -8.73 -6.00 -3.28
CA LEU A 41 -7.37 -5.51 -3.60
C LEU A 41 -7.37 -4.37 -4.63
N GLY A 42 -8.35 -4.33 -5.53
CA GLY A 42 -8.48 -3.28 -6.56
C GLY A 42 -9.29 -2.05 -6.14
N PHE A 43 -9.47 -1.81 -4.84
CA PHE A 43 -10.39 -0.80 -4.29
C PHE A 43 -10.17 0.61 -4.83
N GLY A 44 -8.91 1.01 -5.04
CA GLY A 44 -8.56 2.39 -5.40
C GLY A 44 -8.92 2.80 -6.84
N LEU A 45 -9.14 1.80 -7.71
CA LEU A 45 -9.61 2.01 -9.09
C LEU A 45 -10.97 1.33 -9.34
N THR A 46 -11.76 1.16 -8.28
CA THR A 46 -13.09 0.53 -8.35
C THR A 46 -14.15 1.45 -7.74
N GLY A 47 -15.18 1.75 -8.51
CA GLY A 47 -16.32 2.58 -8.12
C GLY A 47 -16.89 3.38 -9.27
N ASP A 48 -18.02 4.04 -9.04
CA ASP A 48 -18.68 4.91 -10.02
C ASP A 48 -17.88 6.19 -10.27
N THR A 49 -17.00 6.56 -9.35
CA THR A 49 -16.07 7.69 -9.47
C THR A 49 -14.69 7.28 -8.96
N VAL A 50 -13.75 7.14 -9.89
CA VAL A 50 -12.32 6.98 -9.56
C VAL A 50 -11.71 8.37 -9.41
N GLY A 51 -11.36 8.76 -8.19
CA GLY A 51 -10.99 10.16 -7.90
C GLY A 51 -10.07 10.31 -6.68
N SER A 52 -10.15 11.46 -6.05
CA SER A 52 -9.24 11.93 -4.99
C SER A 52 -9.23 11.08 -3.73
N ARG A 53 -10.27 10.31 -3.46
CA ARG A 53 -10.38 9.49 -2.24
C ARG A 53 -9.19 8.55 -2.05
N TYR A 54 -8.68 7.96 -3.14
CA TYR A 54 -7.59 6.99 -3.11
C TYR A 54 -6.36 7.42 -3.95
N ILE A 55 -6.41 8.63 -4.51
CA ILE A 55 -5.34 9.19 -5.35
C ILE A 55 -4.94 10.55 -4.80
N PRO A 56 -3.92 10.62 -3.93
CA PRO A 56 -3.51 11.85 -3.25
C PRO A 56 -3.21 13.03 -4.18
N ALA A 57 -2.63 12.74 -5.35
CA ALA A 57 -2.35 13.77 -6.37
C ALA A 57 -3.63 14.48 -6.85
N LEU A 58 -4.76 13.77 -6.96
CA LEU A 58 -6.04 14.37 -7.32
C LEU A 58 -6.64 15.17 -6.15
N ALA A 59 -6.40 14.76 -4.91
CA ALA A 59 -6.81 15.55 -3.73
C ALA A 59 -6.10 16.91 -3.69
N GLN A 60 -4.81 16.95 -4.02
CA GLN A 60 -4.05 18.19 -4.13
C GLN A 60 -4.58 19.05 -5.29
N LEU A 61 -4.88 18.45 -6.44
CA LEU A 61 -5.50 19.14 -7.57
C LEU A 61 -6.84 19.77 -7.18
N GLU A 62 -7.71 19.03 -6.49
CA GLU A 62 -8.98 19.57 -6.01
C GLU A 62 -8.80 20.78 -5.11
N GLN A 63 -7.84 20.72 -4.18
CA GLN A 63 -7.53 21.85 -3.30
C GLN A 63 -7.08 23.09 -4.10
N ASN A 64 -6.19 22.91 -5.07
CA ASN A 64 -5.73 23.99 -5.92
C ASN A 64 -6.89 24.61 -6.71
N VAL A 65 -7.72 23.80 -7.36
CA VAL A 65 -8.89 24.26 -8.11
C VAL A 65 -9.86 25.05 -7.25
N ARG A 66 -10.12 24.59 -6.02
CA ARG A 66 -10.98 25.30 -5.06
C ARG A 66 -10.42 26.66 -4.68
N THR A 67 -9.11 26.75 -4.46
CA THR A 67 -8.44 28.02 -4.16
C THR A 67 -8.60 29.00 -5.31
N VAL A 68 -8.42 28.55 -6.57
CA VAL A 68 -8.56 29.40 -7.76
C VAL A 68 -10.00 29.88 -7.97
N THR A 69 -10.97 29.00 -7.81
CA THR A 69 -12.37 29.28 -8.15
C THR A 69 -13.14 29.96 -7.01
N GLY A 70 -12.51 30.13 -5.84
CA GLY A 70 -13.12 30.77 -4.68
C GLY A 70 -14.35 30.02 -4.20
N ASP A 71 -14.18 28.76 -3.80
CA ASP A 71 -15.24 27.89 -3.35
C ASP A 71 -16.32 27.56 -4.41
N LEU A 72 -15.98 26.70 -5.31
CA LEU A 72 -16.93 25.76 -5.89
C LEU A 72 -17.39 24.78 -4.78
N VAL A 73 -17.95 25.34 -3.71
CA VAL A 73 -18.53 24.56 -2.62
C VAL A 73 -19.94 24.20 -3.01
N PRO A 74 -20.37 22.96 -2.86
CA PRO A 74 -21.77 22.70 -2.69
C PRO A 74 -22.10 23.12 -1.25
N VAL A 75 -22.18 24.39 -1.01
CA VAL A 75 -22.93 24.85 0.12
C VAL A 75 -24.37 24.78 -0.32
N ILE A 76 -25.08 23.82 0.24
CA ILE A 76 -26.47 24.02 0.60
C ILE A 76 -26.46 25.16 1.64
N ARG A 77 -26.19 26.36 1.21
CA ARG A 77 -26.63 27.57 1.85
C ARG A 77 -27.69 28.13 0.91
N PRO A 78 -28.94 28.21 1.34
CA PRO A 78 -29.84 29.20 0.82
C PRO A 78 -29.30 30.56 1.28
N GLN A 79 -28.25 31.08 0.63
CA GLN A 79 -28.02 32.50 0.66
C GLN A 79 -29.10 33.08 -0.22
N VAL A 80 -30.15 33.50 0.42
CA VAL A 80 -31.03 34.55 -0.10
C VAL A 80 -30.15 35.78 -0.17
N VAL A 81 -29.40 35.91 -1.25
CA VAL A 81 -28.95 37.17 -1.76
C VAL A 81 -30.18 37.75 -2.42
N GLY A 82 -30.52 38.99 -2.21
CA GLY A 82 -31.78 39.64 -2.47
C GLY A 82 -32.60 39.26 -3.71
N PRO A 83 -33.81 39.74 -3.89
CA PRO A 83 -34.67 39.30 -4.98
C PRO A 83 -34.05 39.66 -6.32
N GLY A 84 -33.38 38.70 -6.97
CA GLY A 84 -32.73 38.86 -8.27
C GLY A 84 -31.45 38.03 -8.49
N ASP A 85 -30.66 37.78 -7.47
CA ASP A 85 -29.36 37.08 -7.58
C ASP A 85 -29.45 35.58 -7.19
N ARG A 86 -30.10 34.81 -8.03
CA ARG A 86 -29.97 33.38 -8.01
C ARG A 86 -28.78 32.95 -8.87
N GLN A 87 -27.55 33.05 -8.39
CA GLN A 87 -26.46 32.32 -9.02
C GLN A 87 -26.68 30.83 -8.76
N PRO A 88 -26.65 29.99 -9.79
CA PRO A 88 -26.69 28.55 -9.59
C PRO A 88 -25.49 28.15 -8.72
N LEU A 89 -25.73 27.48 -7.62
CA LEU A 89 -24.68 26.90 -6.77
C LEU A 89 -23.91 25.91 -7.63
N LEU A 90 -22.67 26.24 -7.98
CA LEU A 90 -21.80 25.31 -8.67
C LEU A 90 -21.44 24.17 -7.70
N PRO A 91 -21.60 22.90 -8.08
CA PRO A 91 -21.21 21.80 -7.22
C PRO A 91 -19.72 21.87 -6.92
N ARG A 92 -19.34 21.48 -5.70
CA ARG A 92 -17.94 21.37 -5.29
C ARG A 92 -17.18 20.54 -6.31
N PHE A 93 -16.04 21.04 -6.79
CA PHE A 93 -15.21 20.28 -7.72
C PHE A 93 -14.69 19.01 -7.06
N VAL A 94 -14.99 17.87 -7.67
CA VAL A 94 -14.47 16.55 -7.34
C VAL A 94 -13.82 16.00 -8.59
N ALA A 95 -12.53 15.74 -8.52
CA ALA A 95 -11.77 15.18 -9.63
C ALA A 95 -12.24 13.75 -9.93
N SER A 96 -12.56 13.47 -11.19
CA SER A 96 -13.04 12.18 -11.66
C SER A 96 -12.30 11.71 -12.90
N LEU A 97 -11.72 10.51 -12.84
CA LEU A 97 -11.21 9.76 -13.99
C LEU A 97 -12.31 8.93 -14.68
N GLY A 98 -13.54 9.00 -14.16
CA GLY A 98 -14.67 8.18 -14.61
C GLY A 98 -14.96 7.01 -13.67
N ALA A 99 -15.73 6.03 -14.16
CA ALA A 99 -16.08 4.82 -13.43
C ALA A 99 -15.06 3.72 -13.72
N GLY A 100 -14.67 2.96 -12.69
CA GLY A 100 -13.65 1.92 -12.80
C GLY A 100 -14.02 0.62 -12.11
N LEU A 101 -13.47 -0.49 -12.61
CA LEU A 101 -13.48 -1.80 -11.97
C LEU A 101 -12.13 -2.46 -12.16
N LEU A 102 -11.33 -2.49 -11.09
CA LEU A 102 -10.07 -3.21 -11.05
C LEU A 102 -10.27 -4.55 -10.32
N SER A 103 -10.27 -5.64 -11.09
CA SER A 103 -10.25 -6.99 -10.55
C SER A 103 -8.81 -7.42 -10.29
N VAL A 104 -8.53 -7.89 -9.07
CA VAL A 104 -7.19 -8.37 -8.68
C VAL A 104 -7.31 -9.72 -8.00
N ARG A 105 -6.48 -10.67 -8.42
CA ARG A 105 -6.25 -11.94 -7.73
C ARG A 105 -4.77 -12.15 -7.53
N GLN A 106 -4.37 -12.43 -6.31
CA GLN A 106 -3.01 -12.76 -5.95
C GLN A 106 -2.88 -14.23 -5.55
N GLU A 107 -1.72 -14.79 -5.88
CA GLU A 107 -1.34 -16.15 -5.55
C GLU A 107 0.11 -16.14 -5.05
N ARG A 108 0.35 -16.84 -3.93
CA ARG A 108 1.69 -17.13 -3.42
C ARG A 108 1.84 -18.63 -3.26
N ARG A 109 2.84 -19.19 -3.88
CA ARG A 109 3.25 -20.58 -3.68
C ARG A 109 4.61 -20.60 -3.04
N THR A 110 4.74 -21.36 -1.97
CA THR A 110 6.01 -21.53 -1.27
C THR A 110 6.31 -23.01 -1.20
N TYR A 111 7.52 -23.39 -1.57
CA TYR A 111 8.01 -24.76 -1.61
C TYR A 111 9.23 -24.89 -0.68
N PRO A 112 9.04 -24.92 0.65
CA PRO A 112 10.14 -25.09 1.58
C PRO A 112 10.64 -26.53 1.53
N VAL A 113 11.95 -26.69 1.43
CA VAL A 113 12.66 -27.94 1.63
C VAL A 113 13.46 -27.80 2.91
N THR A 114 13.17 -28.65 3.89
CA THR A 114 13.86 -28.67 5.19
C THR A 114 14.68 -29.93 5.32
N ALA A 115 15.97 -29.77 5.59
CA ALA A 115 16.87 -30.85 6.03
C ALA A 115 17.08 -30.71 7.54
N GLU A 116 16.69 -31.71 8.31
CA GLU A 116 16.81 -31.76 9.78
C GLU A 116 17.68 -32.96 10.21
N LEU A 117 18.79 -32.70 10.87
CA LEU A 117 19.74 -33.71 11.34
C LEU A 117 19.64 -33.90 12.86
N GLY A 118 19.41 -35.11 13.31
CA GLY A 118 19.49 -35.46 14.72
C GLY A 118 20.94 -35.49 15.21
N VAL A 119 21.29 -34.53 16.07
CA VAL A 119 22.61 -34.42 16.68
C VAL A 119 22.71 -35.36 17.92
N THR A 120 21.63 -35.38 18.69
CA THR A 120 21.45 -36.28 19.82
C THR A 120 20.06 -36.91 19.78
N SER A 121 19.68 -37.72 20.75
CA SER A 121 18.31 -38.24 20.89
C SER A 121 17.26 -37.16 21.21
N ARG A 122 17.72 -35.95 21.59
CA ARG A 122 16.84 -34.83 21.98
C ARG A 122 17.07 -33.53 21.20
N LEU A 123 18.20 -33.39 20.50
CA LEU A 123 18.60 -32.19 19.78
C LEU A 123 18.69 -32.48 18.29
N ALA A 124 18.05 -31.64 17.47
CA ALA A 124 18.21 -31.60 16.04
C ALA A 124 18.54 -30.19 15.59
N VAL A 125 19.30 -30.08 14.49
CA VAL A 125 19.51 -28.81 13.75
C VAL A 125 18.90 -28.93 12.38
N SER A 126 18.40 -27.82 11.84
CA SER A 126 17.75 -27.82 10.53
C SER A 126 18.09 -26.60 9.69
N LEU A 127 18.11 -26.82 8.39
CA LEU A 127 18.19 -25.81 7.35
C LEU A 127 16.92 -25.90 6.49
N THR A 128 16.21 -24.79 6.34
CA THR A 128 15.05 -24.67 5.46
C THR A 128 15.35 -23.69 4.32
N VAL A 129 15.18 -24.16 3.09
CA VAL A 129 15.36 -23.37 1.88
C VAL A 129 13.99 -23.22 1.17
N PRO A 130 13.32 -22.07 1.27
CA PRO A 130 12.03 -21.85 0.60
C PRO A 130 12.23 -21.34 -0.82
N ILE A 131 11.65 -22.02 -1.80
CA ILE A 131 11.48 -21.49 -3.16
C ILE A 131 10.09 -20.86 -3.20
N VAL A 132 10.02 -19.59 -3.59
CA VAL A 132 8.78 -18.82 -3.60
C VAL A 132 8.41 -18.41 -5.02
N ARG A 133 7.15 -18.63 -5.39
CA ARG A 133 6.52 -18.08 -6.57
C ARG A 133 5.39 -17.15 -6.16
N VAL A 134 5.40 -15.92 -6.67
CA VAL A 134 4.30 -14.97 -6.52
C VAL A 134 3.71 -14.63 -7.87
N ALA A 135 2.39 -14.47 -7.94
CA ALA A 135 1.68 -14.08 -9.15
C ALA A 135 0.54 -13.12 -8.80
N THR A 136 0.41 -12.05 -9.59
CA THR A 136 -0.73 -11.13 -9.55
C THR A 136 -1.42 -11.17 -10.90
N ARG A 137 -2.72 -11.43 -10.91
CA ARG A 137 -3.58 -11.34 -12.09
C ARG A 137 -4.53 -10.18 -11.86
N SER A 138 -4.63 -9.30 -12.84
CA SER A 138 -5.49 -8.13 -12.74
C SER A 138 -6.06 -7.76 -14.10
N ALA A 139 -7.25 -7.16 -14.06
CA ALA A 139 -7.91 -6.58 -15.21
C ALA A 139 -8.59 -5.28 -14.79
N LEU A 140 -8.30 -4.19 -15.49
CA LEU A 140 -8.92 -2.90 -15.30
C LEU A 140 -9.88 -2.61 -16.46
N ASN A 141 -11.15 -2.38 -16.11
CA ASN A 141 -12.14 -1.78 -16.98
C ASN A 141 -12.38 -0.35 -16.50
N LEU A 142 -12.08 0.64 -17.33
CA LEU A 142 -12.27 2.06 -17.02
C LEU A 142 -13.16 2.71 -18.08
N SER A 143 -14.28 3.27 -17.65
CA SER A 143 -15.15 4.12 -18.46
C SER A 143 -14.91 5.57 -18.11
N THR A 144 -14.38 6.33 -19.06
CA THR A 144 -14.07 7.75 -18.89
C THR A 144 -15.24 8.68 -19.27
N ALA A 145 -16.42 8.15 -19.54
CA ALA A 145 -17.59 8.92 -19.96
C ALA A 145 -18.02 10.00 -18.93
N SER A 146 -17.79 9.75 -17.64
CA SER A 146 -18.05 10.71 -16.56
C SER A 146 -16.78 11.40 -16.04
N ALA A 147 -15.66 11.31 -16.77
CA ALA A 147 -14.43 12.01 -16.41
C ALA A 147 -14.62 13.52 -16.63
N ASN A 148 -14.08 14.31 -15.68
CA ASN A 148 -14.05 15.78 -15.78
C ASN A 148 -12.63 16.33 -15.85
N LEU A 149 -11.68 15.47 -16.13
CA LEU A 149 -10.25 15.73 -16.25
C LEU A 149 -9.77 15.43 -17.67
N GLY A 150 -8.74 16.14 -18.10
CA GLY A 150 -7.90 15.83 -19.24
C GLY A 150 -6.45 15.61 -18.82
N LEU A 151 -5.61 15.14 -19.74
CA LEU A 151 -4.17 15.08 -19.51
C LEU A 151 -3.62 16.51 -19.44
N ASN A 152 -2.73 16.78 -18.48
CA ASN A 152 -2.10 18.09 -18.35
C ASN A 152 -1.37 18.47 -19.66
N PRO A 153 -1.67 19.63 -20.27
CA PRO A 153 -1.11 20.06 -21.54
C PRO A 153 0.41 20.04 -21.64
N ARG A 154 1.11 20.14 -20.50
CA ARG A 154 2.58 20.00 -20.46
C ARG A 154 3.11 18.69 -21.05
N PHE A 155 2.31 17.65 -21.04
CA PHE A 155 2.71 16.31 -21.46
C PHE A 155 2.32 15.97 -22.90
N ASN A 156 1.37 16.70 -23.50
CA ASN A 156 0.84 16.35 -24.82
C ASN A 156 0.63 17.52 -25.78
N VAL A 157 0.81 18.77 -25.32
CA VAL A 157 0.63 19.95 -26.17
C VAL A 157 1.97 20.65 -26.42
N ALA A 158 2.36 20.75 -27.67
CA ALA A 158 3.59 21.44 -28.06
C ALA A 158 3.52 22.92 -27.65
N GLY A 159 4.58 23.43 -27.00
CA GLY A 159 4.65 24.82 -26.53
C GLY A 159 3.90 25.11 -25.23
N ALA A 160 3.23 24.14 -24.61
CA ALA A 160 2.51 24.34 -23.34
C ALA A 160 3.43 24.83 -22.21
N GLU A 161 4.66 24.30 -22.11
CA GLU A 161 5.64 24.74 -21.12
C GLU A 161 6.01 26.23 -21.27
N ALA A 162 6.20 26.67 -22.52
CA ALA A 162 6.48 28.07 -22.81
C ALA A 162 5.25 28.97 -22.50
N ALA A 163 4.04 28.48 -22.78
CA ALA A 163 2.81 29.19 -22.46
C ALA A 163 2.61 29.37 -20.95
N TYR A 164 2.83 28.33 -20.15
CA TYR A 164 2.78 28.43 -18.68
C TYR A 164 3.88 29.35 -18.14
N THR A 165 5.10 29.23 -18.65
CA THR A 165 6.20 30.13 -18.25
C THR A 165 5.84 31.60 -18.53
N ALA A 166 5.32 31.89 -19.71
CA ALA A 166 4.89 33.25 -20.08
C ALA A 166 3.76 33.74 -19.16
N PHE A 167 2.75 32.91 -18.91
CA PHE A 167 1.62 33.21 -18.01
C PHE A 167 2.11 33.58 -16.61
N PHE A 168 2.91 32.70 -15.98
CA PHE A 168 3.39 32.94 -14.61
C PHE A 168 4.36 34.12 -14.54
N THR A 169 5.22 34.33 -15.54
CA THR A 169 6.11 35.51 -15.59
C THR A 169 5.32 36.81 -15.61
N GLN A 170 4.25 36.89 -16.43
CA GLN A 170 3.37 38.04 -16.44
C GLN A 170 2.66 38.23 -15.12
N PHE A 171 2.11 37.16 -14.55
CA PHE A 171 1.40 37.20 -13.27
C PHE A 171 2.32 37.70 -12.15
N ASP A 172 3.52 37.12 -12.03
CA ASP A 172 4.51 37.48 -11.02
C ASP A 172 4.98 38.92 -11.15
N THR A 173 5.23 39.39 -12.40
CA THR A 173 5.59 40.78 -12.69
C THR A 173 4.49 41.74 -12.25
N THR A 174 3.24 41.40 -12.52
CA THR A 174 2.08 42.19 -12.15
C THR A 174 1.89 42.27 -10.64
N LEU A 175 2.04 41.10 -9.93
CA LEU A 175 2.00 41.06 -8.47
C LEU A 175 3.11 41.89 -7.82
N ALA A 176 4.34 41.80 -8.33
CA ALA A 176 5.47 42.58 -7.83
C ALA A 176 5.23 44.09 -7.97
N ARG A 177 4.72 44.54 -9.15
CA ARG A 177 4.36 45.92 -9.38
C ARG A 177 3.21 46.40 -8.47
N PHE A 178 2.21 45.58 -8.25
CA PHE A 178 1.13 45.89 -7.33
C PHE A 178 1.63 46.05 -5.88
N GLU A 179 2.50 45.16 -5.44
CA GLU A 179 3.13 45.24 -4.13
C GLU A 179 3.99 46.51 -3.97
N GLN A 180 4.77 46.89 -5.00
CA GLN A 180 5.52 48.15 -5.01
C GLN A 180 4.59 49.37 -4.85
N ASN A 181 3.45 49.39 -5.54
CA ASN A 181 2.47 50.44 -5.45
C ASN A 181 1.82 50.53 -4.05
N ILE A 182 1.53 49.36 -3.42
CA ILE A 182 1.05 49.31 -2.05
C ILE A 182 2.09 49.91 -1.09
N ASN A 183 3.35 49.52 -1.23
CA ASN A 183 4.44 50.02 -0.38
C ASN A 183 4.73 51.51 -0.59
N ALA A 184 4.48 52.02 -1.78
CA ALA A 184 4.53 53.45 -2.11
C ALA A 184 3.31 54.27 -1.61
N GLY A 185 2.33 53.61 -0.98
CA GLY A 185 1.15 54.27 -0.43
C GLY A 185 0.07 54.68 -1.43
N LEU A 186 0.17 54.24 -2.72
CA LEU A 186 -0.75 54.64 -3.78
C LEU A 186 -2.23 54.28 -3.53
N TYR A 187 -2.49 53.30 -2.64
CA TYR A 187 -3.86 52.82 -2.36
C TYR A 187 -4.35 53.21 -0.96
N GLY A 188 -3.74 54.22 -0.32
CA GLY A 188 -4.12 54.67 1.03
C GLY A 188 -3.72 53.67 2.13
N CYS A 189 -2.85 52.72 1.85
CA CYS A 189 -2.36 51.74 2.81
C CYS A 189 -1.19 52.32 3.60
N ALA A 190 -1.46 52.96 4.72
CA ALA A 190 -0.43 53.54 5.59
C ALA A 190 0.25 52.41 6.43
N GLY A 191 1.58 52.36 6.43
CA GLY A 191 2.38 51.41 7.24
C GLY A 191 1.95 49.95 7.03
N ASN A 192 1.80 49.19 8.12
CA ASN A 192 1.33 47.80 8.13
C ASN A 192 -0.18 47.63 8.38
N ALA A 193 -0.96 48.71 8.32
CA ALA A 193 -2.39 48.63 8.56
C ALA A 193 -3.11 47.73 7.52
N PRO A 194 -4.14 46.96 7.94
CA PRO A 194 -4.97 46.20 7.02
C PRO A 194 -5.60 47.13 5.98
N CYS A 195 -5.57 46.75 4.70
CA CYS A 195 -6.23 47.50 3.62
C CYS A 195 -6.63 46.53 2.49
N ALA A 196 -7.67 46.89 1.74
CA ALA A 196 -8.22 46.08 0.66
C ALA A 196 -7.18 45.66 -0.40
N ALA A 197 -6.20 46.52 -0.69
CA ALA A 197 -5.16 46.18 -1.64
C ALA A 197 -4.23 45.09 -1.15
N ARG A 198 -3.91 45.04 0.16
CA ARG A 198 -3.11 43.93 0.76
C ARG A 198 -3.88 42.63 0.78
N ASP A 199 -5.16 42.69 1.12
CA ASP A 199 -6.01 41.49 1.10
C ASP A 199 -6.12 40.94 -0.32
N SER A 200 -6.27 41.81 -1.33
CA SER A 200 -6.24 41.41 -2.74
C SER A 200 -4.91 40.81 -3.15
N LEU A 201 -3.78 41.40 -2.73
CA LEU A 201 -2.45 40.85 -3.02
C LEU A 201 -2.28 39.44 -2.42
N ALA A 202 -2.67 39.25 -1.17
CA ALA A 202 -2.61 37.96 -0.50
C ALA A 202 -3.48 36.91 -1.22
N PHE A 203 -4.71 37.28 -1.59
CA PHE A 203 -5.60 36.42 -2.36
C PHE A 203 -5.02 36.07 -3.73
N TRP A 204 -4.56 37.04 -4.51
CA TRP A 204 -4.00 36.78 -5.85
C TRP A 204 -2.72 35.92 -5.80
N ARG A 205 -1.89 36.08 -4.76
CA ARG A 205 -0.75 35.18 -4.51
C ARG A 205 -1.22 33.74 -4.27
N SER A 206 -2.23 33.55 -3.45
CA SER A 206 -2.76 32.21 -3.18
C SER A 206 -3.35 31.56 -4.45
N VAL A 207 -4.02 32.35 -5.30
CA VAL A 207 -4.52 31.87 -6.60
C VAL A 207 -3.37 31.55 -7.56
N ARG A 208 -2.37 32.41 -7.63
CA ARG A 208 -1.16 32.17 -8.44
C ARG A 208 -0.48 30.87 -8.06
N ASP A 209 -0.30 30.62 -6.75
CA ASP A 209 0.33 29.40 -6.25
C ASP A 209 -0.52 28.17 -6.52
N ALA A 210 -1.85 28.28 -6.39
CA ALA A 210 -2.77 27.21 -6.72
C ALA A 210 -2.80 26.89 -8.23
N LEU A 211 -2.76 27.90 -9.11
CA LEU A 211 -2.61 27.70 -10.56
C LEU A 211 -1.27 27.05 -10.90
N HIS A 212 -0.19 27.48 -10.23
CA HIS A 212 1.13 26.85 -10.38
C HIS A 212 1.10 25.39 -9.93
N GLY A 213 0.51 25.10 -8.77
CA GLY A 213 0.32 23.74 -8.29
C GLY A 213 -0.60 22.89 -9.19
N THR A 214 -1.50 23.51 -9.94
CA THR A 214 -2.33 22.83 -10.94
C THR A 214 -1.54 22.48 -12.19
N ALA A 215 -0.69 23.40 -12.70
CA ALA A 215 0.13 23.17 -13.89
C ALA A 215 1.37 22.30 -13.62
N TYR A 216 2.05 22.52 -12.49
CA TYR A 216 3.35 21.92 -12.17
C TYR A 216 3.30 20.93 -11.00
N GLY A 217 2.12 20.65 -10.44
CA GLY A 217 1.95 19.71 -9.36
C GLY A 217 2.16 18.25 -9.79
N VAL A 218 2.05 17.36 -8.82
CA VAL A 218 2.29 15.92 -9.01
C VAL A 218 1.14 15.18 -9.71
N ALA A 219 -0.01 15.84 -9.96
CA ALA A 219 -1.12 15.27 -10.71
C ALA A 219 -0.84 15.36 -12.22
N PRO A 220 -0.93 14.24 -12.97
CA PRO A 220 -0.78 14.27 -14.42
C PRO A 220 -2.02 14.82 -15.14
N PHE A 221 -3.06 15.16 -14.40
CA PHE A 221 -4.36 15.55 -14.93
C PHE A 221 -4.73 16.94 -14.46
N MET A 222 -5.57 17.63 -15.27
CA MET A 222 -6.15 18.93 -14.97
C MET A 222 -7.64 18.93 -15.30
N PRO A 223 -8.45 19.87 -14.74
CA PRO A 223 -9.83 20.03 -15.16
C PRO A 223 -9.92 20.29 -16.67
N LEU A 224 -10.88 19.65 -17.34
CA LEU A 224 -11.19 19.95 -18.74
C LEU A 224 -11.65 21.41 -18.87
N ASP A 225 -11.22 22.10 -19.92
CA ASP A 225 -11.66 23.43 -20.27
C ASP A 225 -13.19 23.53 -20.32
N SER A 226 -13.85 22.58 -20.99
CA SER A 226 -15.32 22.51 -21.11
C SER A 226 -16.03 22.11 -19.81
N SER A 227 -15.31 21.67 -18.74
CA SER A 227 -15.91 21.33 -17.44
C SER A 227 -16.32 22.59 -16.65
N PRO A 228 -17.26 22.49 -15.70
CA PRO A 228 -17.58 23.61 -14.81
C PRO A 228 -16.35 24.16 -14.06
N ALA A 229 -15.40 23.29 -13.69
CA ALA A 229 -14.18 23.70 -13.02
C ALA A 229 -13.22 24.43 -13.96
N GLY A 230 -13.07 23.98 -15.20
CA GLY A 230 -12.25 24.67 -16.22
C GLY A 230 -12.77 26.06 -16.49
N ARG A 231 -14.08 26.20 -16.81
CA ARG A 231 -14.71 27.50 -16.95
C ARG A 231 -14.60 28.39 -15.71
N GLY A 232 -14.62 27.79 -14.51
CA GLY A 232 -14.41 28.50 -13.25
C GLY A 232 -13.01 29.06 -13.12
N ILE A 233 -11.98 28.29 -13.54
CA ILE A 233 -10.58 28.76 -13.60
C ILE A 233 -10.44 29.90 -14.56
N ASP A 234 -10.93 29.78 -15.80
CA ASP A 234 -10.86 30.86 -16.80
C ASP A 234 -11.55 32.13 -16.31
N SER A 235 -12.74 31.98 -15.75
CA SER A 235 -13.48 33.13 -15.19
C SER A 235 -12.73 33.79 -14.05
N ALA A 236 -12.04 33.02 -13.20
CA ALA A 236 -11.23 33.55 -12.10
C ALA A 236 -10.00 34.30 -12.62
N VAL A 237 -9.30 33.75 -13.61
CA VAL A 237 -8.13 34.38 -14.24
C VAL A 237 -8.53 35.72 -14.89
N VAL A 238 -9.63 35.72 -15.69
CA VAL A 238 -10.15 36.96 -16.34
C VAL A 238 -10.57 38.00 -15.30
N ARG A 239 -11.24 37.59 -14.23
CA ARG A 239 -11.64 38.47 -13.13
C ARG A 239 -10.44 39.12 -12.46
N ILE A 240 -9.44 38.33 -12.09
CA ILE A 240 -8.21 38.83 -11.45
C ILE A 240 -7.52 39.85 -12.36
N GLY A 241 -7.37 39.55 -13.63
CA GLY A 241 -6.78 40.51 -14.60
C GLY A 241 -7.55 41.83 -14.65
N ARG A 242 -8.88 41.80 -14.57
CA ARG A 242 -9.76 42.97 -14.54
C ARG A 242 -9.62 43.76 -13.23
N ASP A 243 -9.58 43.04 -12.11
CA ASP A 243 -9.41 43.65 -10.79
C ASP A 243 -8.03 44.32 -10.65
N MET A 244 -6.97 43.71 -11.18
CA MET A 244 -5.63 44.31 -11.25
C MET A 244 -5.64 45.59 -12.10
N ALA A 245 -6.33 45.59 -13.24
CA ALA A 245 -6.49 46.79 -14.09
C ALA A 245 -7.24 47.90 -13.36
N ALA A 246 -8.25 47.60 -12.56
CA ALA A 246 -8.95 48.56 -11.73
C ALA A 246 -8.07 49.23 -10.66
N PHE A 247 -7.01 48.54 -10.19
CA PHE A 247 -5.96 49.14 -9.35
C PHE A 247 -4.87 49.88 -10.15
N GLY A 248 -5.06 50.06 -11.47
CA GLY A 248 -4.09 50.73 -12.32
C GLY A 248 -2.81 49.91 -12.59
N VAL A 249 -2.83 48.62 -12.36
CA VAL A 249 -1.75 47.70 -12.69
C VAL A 249 -2.13 46.99 -13.98
N PRO A 250 -1.24 46.94 -15.00
CA PRO A 250 -1.55 46.20 -16.22
C PRO A 250 -1.90 44.73 -15.88
N GLY A 251 -3.06 44.29 -16.30
CA GLY A 251 -3.45 42.85 -16.18
C GLY A 251 -2.58 42.01 -17.10
N PHE A 252 -2.65 40.70 -16.92
CA PHE A 252 -2.01 39.74 -17.82
C PHE A 252 -2.96 39.39 -18.98
N GLY A 253 -2.41 39.34 -20.19
CA GLY A 253 -3.16 39.05 -21.41
C GLY A 253 -3.10 37.61 -21.88
N THR A 254 -2.29 36.74 -21.25
CA THR A 254 -2.20 35.31 -21.57
C THR A 254 -3.23 34.51 -20.81
N ALA A 255 -3.96 33.63 -21.53
CA ALA A 255 -4.89 32.69 -20.91
C ALA A 255 -4.11 31.58 -20.18
N PHE A 256 -4.69 31.02 -19.11
CA PHE A 256 -4.19 29.83 -18.47
C PHE A 256 -4.60 28.61 -19.30
N LEU A 257 -3.62 27.80 -19.73
CA LEU A 257 -3.88 26.68 -20.64
C LEU A 257 -4.53 25.51 -19.90
N LEU A 258 -5.68 25.04 -20.40
CA LEU A 258 -6.40 23.87 -19.90
C LEU A 258 -6.50 22.78 -20.98
N PRO A 259 -6.65 21.50 -20.62
CA PRO A 259 -6.83 20.42 -21.57
C PRO A 259 -8.21 20.52 -22.26
N THR A 260 -8.23 20.33 -23.57
CA THR A 260 -9.46 20.33 -24.39
C THR A 260 -10.00 18.91 -24.59
N ASP A 261 -9.13 17.90 -24.56
CA ASP A 261 -9.48 16.53 -24.84
C ASP A 261 -9.82 15.75 -23.57
N THR A 262 -10.89 14.95 -23.65
CA THR A 262 -11.29 14.05 -22.59
C THR A 262 -10.31 12.91 -22.44
N LEU A 263 -10.16 12.39 -21.21
CA LEU A 263 -9.34 11.22 -20.93
C LEU A 263 -9.87 10.00 -21.69
N SER A 264 -8.95 9.22 -22.25
CA SER A 264 -9.21 7.84 -22.65
C SER A 264 -8.67 6.86 -21.62
N GLY A 265 -9.19 5.64 -21.56
CA GLY A 265 -8.66 4.59 -20.71
C GLY A 265 -7.18 4.30 -20.99
N ALA A 266 -6.72 4.45 -22.24
CA ALA A 266 -5.33 4.30 -22.64
C ALA A 266 -4.43 5.41 -22.06
N LEU A 267 -4.90 6.67 -22.06
CA LEU A 267 -4.15 7.78 -21.44
C LEU A 267 -4.04 7.63 -19.94
N VAL A 268 -5.09 7.18 -19.25
CA VAL A 268 -5.01 6.89 -17.81
C VAL A 268 -4.01 5.77 -17.53
N GLN A 269 -4.03 4.70 -18.33
CA GLN A 269 -3.05 3.63 -18.21
C GLN A 269 -1.62 4.11 -18.46
N ALA A 270 -1.41 4.94 -19.48
CA ALA A 270 -0.11 5.57 -19.73
C ALA A 270 0.36 6.41 -18.55
N ALA A 271 -0.52 7.25 -17.96
CA ALA A 271 -0.19 8.05 -16.79
C ALA A 271 0.15 7.21 -15.55
N ILE A 272 -0.39 5.99 -15.43
CA ILE A 272 -0.04 5.08 -14.33
C ILE A 272 1.40 4.56 -14.47
N VAL A 273 1.86 4.25 -15.69
CA VAL A 273 3.20 3.65 -15.90
C VAL A 273 4.30 4.64 -16.19
N ASP A 274 4.00 5.72 -16.85
CA ASP A 274 5.02 6.66 -17.29
C ASP A 274 5.46 7.55 -16.12
N SER A 275 6.75 7.47 -15.76
CA SER A 275 7.33 8.28 -14.69
C SER A 275 7.51 9.75 -15.08
N ALA A 276 7.60 10.06 -16.38
CA ALA A 276 7.72 11.43 -16.87
C ALA A 276 6.37 12.15 -16.87
N ILE A 277 5.28 11.41 -17.10
CA ILE A 277 3.92 11.96 -17.16
C ILE A 277 3.24 11.91 -15.81
N GLY A 278 3.41 10.79 -15.05
CA GLY A 278 2.53 10.59 -13.91
C GLY A 278 3.09 9.73 -12.78
N PHE A 279 2.45 8.58 -12.53
CA PHE A 279 2.69 7.82 -11.32
C PHE A 279 3.94 6.94 -11.36
N GLY A 280 4.45 6.56 -12.54
CA GLY A 280 5.71 5.85 -12.72
C GLY A 280 5.73 4.46 -12.06
N TYR A 281 4.67 3.68 -12.22
CA TYR A 281 4.68 2.29 -11.79
C TYR A 281 5.24 1.40 -12.89
N ASN A 282 6.34 0.69 -12.64
CA ASN A 282 7.02 -0.17 -13.60
C ASN A 282 6.15 -1.33 -14.11
N ARG A 283 5.21 -1.76 -13.29
CA ARG A 283 4.29 -2.85 -13.62
C ARG A 283 2.88 -2.43 -13.31
N ILE A 284 2.08 -2.38 -14.34
CA ILE A 284 0.67 -2.22 -14.16
C ILE A 284 0.07 -3.58 -13.87
N PRO A 285 -0.91 -3.65 -12.94
CA PRO A 285 -1.65 -4.86 -12.66
C PRO A 285 -2.68 -5.17 -13.78
N PHE A 286 -2.35 -4.90 -15.04
CA PHE A 286 -3.25 -5.19 -16.19
C PHE A 286 -2.85 -6.44 -16.95
N ARG A 287 -1.76 -7.10 -16.52
CA ARG A 287 -1.27 -8.35 -17.09
C ARG A 287 -0.99 -9.37 -16.00
N THR A 288 -1.11 -10.64 -16.32
CA THR A 288 -0.65 -11.70 -15.43
C THR A 288 0.86 -11.58 -15.25
N GLY A 289 1.28 -11.29 -14.01
CA GLY A 289 2.68 -11.26 -13.62
C GLY A 289 3.01 -12.43 -12.72
N PHE A 290 4.18 -13.04 -12.87
CA PHE A 290 4.73 -13.96 -11.88
C PHE A 290 6.23 -13.74 -11.72
N ARG A 291 6.70 -14.00 -10.51
CA ARG A 291 8.12 -13.97 -10.16
C ARG A 291 8.47 -15.21 -9.35
N TYR A 292 9.69 -15.71 -9.55
CA TYR A 292 10.28 -16.78 -8.78
C TYR A 292 11.51 -16.26 -8.05
N GLY A 293 11.82 -16.86 -6.91
CA GLY A 293 13.06 -16.60 -6.22
C GLY A 293 13.23 -17.46 -4.99
N LEU A 294 14.41 -17.37 -4.44
CA LEU A 294 14.72 -17.88 -3.11
C LEU A 294 14.03 -16.95 -2.11
N GLY A 295 13.28 -17.53 -1.17
CA GLY A 295 12.79 -16.79 0.00
C GLY A 295 13.87 -16.67 1.08
N ASP A 296 13.47 -16.24 2.26
CA ASP A 296 14.41 -16.11 3.38
C ASP A 296 14.74 -17.49 3.96
N VAL A 297 16.02 -17.84 3.93
CA VAL A 297 16.53 -19.12 4.43
C VAL A 297 16.47 -19.16 5.95
N GLU A 298 16.08 -20.30 6.51
CA GLU A 298 15.93 -20.48 7.95
C GLU A 298 16.93 -21.51 8.48
N LEU A 299 17.62 -21.14 9.55
CA LEU A 299 18.44 -22.03 10.37
C LEU A 299 17.74 -22.22 11.71
N ALA A 300 17.60 -23.46 12.17
CA ALA A 300 16.98 -23.72 13.46
C ALA A 300 17.64 -24.82 14.25
N ALA A 301 17.49 -24.73 15.58
CA ALA A 301 17.82 -25.80 16.54
C ALA A 301 16.53 -26.14 17.30
N LYS A 302 16.22 -27.43 17.40
CA LYS A 302 15.06 -27.97 18.10
C LYS A 302 15.48 -28.93 19.19
N TYR A 303 14.99 -28.68 20.40
CA TYR A 303 15.27 -29.53 21.56
C TYR A 303 13.98 -30.09 22.11
N ARG A 304 13.92 -31.42 22.23
CA ARG A 304 12.80 -32.15 22.84
C ARG A 304 12.92 -32.14 24.35
N LEU A 305 12.07 -31.35 25.01
CA LEU A 305 12.04 -31.22 26.47
C LEU A 305 11.49 -32.48 27.12
N LEU A 306 10.34 -32.94 26.67
CA LEU A 306 9.58 -34.05 27.22
C LEU A 306 9.13 -35.03 26.12
N ALA A 307 9.10 -36.31 26.42
CA ALA A 307 8.70 -37.38 25.50
C ALA A 307 7.94 -38.47 26.25
N GLY A 308 6.77 -38.15 26.75
CA GLY A 308 5.86 -39.09 27.40
C GLY A 308 4.86 -39.75 26.45
N ALA A 309 4.15 -40.75 26.93
CA ALA A 309 3.08 -41.44 26.17
C ALA A 309 1.87 -40.56 25.96
N HIS A 310 1.55 -39.69 26.91
CA HIS A 310 0.36 -38.84 26.93
C HIS A 310 0.69 -37.34 26.69
N TYR A 311 1.95 -36.96 26.92
CA TYR A 311 2.39 -35.58 26.78
C TYR A 311 3.81 -35.52 26.23
N ALA A 312 4.04 -34.67 25.26
CA ALA A 312 5.35 -34.36 24.72
C ALA A 312 5.48 -32.82 24.51
N ALA A 313 6.71 -32.32 24.68
CA ALA A 313 7.02 -30.91 24.47
C ALA A 313 8.39 -30.72 23.83
N ALA A 314 8.50 -29.73 22.96
CA ALA A 314 9.75 -29.31 22.32
C ALA A 314 9.83 -27.79 22.19
N VAL A 315 11.07 -27.28 22.31
CA VAL A 315 11.37 -25.87 21.97
C VAL A 315 12.20 -25.82 20.69
N LYS A 316 12.02 -24.80 19.92
CA LYS A 316 12.78 -24.53 18.70
C LYS A 316 13.20 -23.05 18.71
N ALA A 317 14.47 -22.81 18.44
CA ALA A 317 15.00 -21.48 18.15
C ALA A 317 15.34 -21.42 16.68
N LEU A 318 14.97 -20.32 16.01
CA LEU A 318 15.11 -20.15 14.57
C LEU A 318 15.68 -18.76 14.27
N VAL A 319 16.58 -18.72 13.30
CA VAL A 319 17.08 -17.48 12.68
C VAL A 319 16.68 -17.49 11.22
N ARG A 320 16.00 -16.45 10.78
CA ARG A 320 15.69 -16.21 9.36
C ARG A 320 16.73 -15.27 8.79
N LEU A 321 17.32 -15.64 7.65
CA LEU A 321 18.37 -14.89 6.97
C LEU A 321 17.78 -14.04 5.85
N PRO A 322 18.31 -12.83 5.59
CA PRO A 322 17.78 -11.88 4.63
C PRO A 322 18.15 -12.25 3.17
N THR A 323 17.79 -13.44 2.72
CA THR A 323 18.12 -13.97 1.38
C THR A 323 17.04 -13.74 0.34
N GLY A 324 15.81 -13.47 0.75
CA GLY A 324 14.68 -13.26 -0.14
C GLY A 324 14.67 -11.87 -0.76
N ALA A 325 14.19 -11.76 -1.98
CA ALA A 325 14.06 -10.50 -2.68
C ALA A 325 12.84 -9.70 -2.19
N ARG A 326 13.07 -8.42 -1.89
CA ARG A 326 12.02 -7.45 -1.53
C ARG A 326 11.11 -7.12 -2.73
N ASP A 327 9.96 -6.55 -2.43
CA ASP A 327 9.12 -5.84 -3.39
C ASP A 327 9.73 -4.47 -3.78
N SER A 328 9.37 -3.97 -4.96
CA SER A 328 9.72 -2.63 -5.41
C SER A 328 8.63 -1.63 -5.01
N ALA A 329 9.02 -0.43 -4.60
CA ALA A 329 8.10 0.68 -4.36
C ALA A 329 7.35 1.12 -5.64
N ASP A 330 7.92 0.79 -6.80
CA ASP A 330 7.36 1.13 -8.12
C ASP A 330 6.46 0.03 -8.70
N ASP A 331 6.33 -1.10 -8.03
CA ASP A 331 5.40 -2.16 -8.41
C ASP A 331 4.09 -2.01 -7.64
N LEU A 332 3.02 -1.56 -8.31
CA LEU A 332 1.69 -1.54 -7.72
C LEU A 332 1.21 -2.98 -7.46
N LEU A 333 0.66 -3.25 -6.26
CA LEU A 333 0.24 -4.58 -5.81
C LEU A 333 1.37 -5.64 -5.80
N ALA A 334 2.60 -5.20 -5.61
CA ALA A 334 3.75 -6.09 -5.51
C ALA A 334 3.62 -7.05 -4.33
N GLN A 335 4.07 -8.29 -4.54
CA GLN A 335 4.26 -9.26 -3.48
C GLN A 335 5.76 -9.51 -3.31
N PRO A 336 6.32 -9.39 -2.10
CA PRO A 336 7.71 -9.72 -1.87
C PRO A 336 7.92 -11.26 -1.99
N ILE A 337 9.09 -11.68 -2.44
CA ILE A 337 9.53 -13.09 -2.39
C ILE A 337 10.00 -13.41 -0.96
N GLY A 338 10.73 -12.49 -0.33
CA GLY A 338 11.09 -12.45 1.08
C GLY A 338 11.03 -11.00 1.57
N ASP A 339 11.17 -10.78 2.86
CA ASP A 339 11.23 -9.43 3.44
C ASP A 339 12.67 -8.90 3.52
N HIS A 340 13.64 -9.79 3.24
CA HIS A 340 15.08 -9.49 3.27
C HIS A 340 15.49 -8.92 4.62
N GLN A 341 15.04 -9.56 5.67
CA GLN A 341 15.23 -9.14 7.05
C GLN A 341 15.77 -10.30 7.88
N THR A 342 16.50 -9.97 8.93
CA THR A 342 16.94 -10.97 9.91
C THR A 342 15.95 -11.03 11.04
N ASP A 343 15.29 -12.17 11.23
CA ASP A 343 14.37 -12.41 12.34
C ASP A 343 14.91 -13.47 13.26
N LEU A 344 14.58 -13.34 14.54
CA LEU A 344 14.78 -14.36 15.56
C LEU A 344 13.42 -14.85 16.02
N GLU A 345 13.17 -16.16 15.96
CA GLU A 345 11.89 -16.74 16.41
C GLU A 345 12.14 -17.83 17.45
N GLY A 346 11.40 -17.78 18.53
CA GLY A 346 11.28 -18.85 19.51
C GLY A 346 9.93 -19.57 19.36
N GLN A 347 9.92 -20.89 19.46
CA GLN A 347 8.71 -21.70 19.36
C GLN A 347 8.66 -22.75 20.46
N LEU A 348 7.49 -22.93 21.08
CA LEU A 348 7.17 -24.02 22.00
C LEU A 348 6.05 -24.85 21.38
N THR A 349 6.29 -26.12 21.14
CA THR A 349 5.30 -27.07 20.64
C THR A 349 4.96 -28.08 21.72
N GLN A 350 3.67 -28.35 21.90
CA GLN A 350 3.14 -29.30 22.89
C GLN A 350 2.18 -30.26 22.20
N GLU A 351 2.22 -31.52 22.60
CA GLU A 351 1.31 -32.56 22.14
C GLU A 351 0.70 -33.27 23.36
N LEU A 352 -0.64 -33.33 23.40
CA LEU A 352 -1.42 -34.10 24.37
C LEU A 352 -2.11 -35.26 23.65
N ILE A 353 -1.99 -36.48 24.16
CA ILE A 353 -2.55 -37.69 23.57
C ILE A 353 -3.43 -38.38 24.61
N ALA A 354 -4.71 -38.48 24.34
CA ALA A 354 -5.70 -39.14 25.20
C ALA A 354 -6.53 -40.13 24.36
N GLY A 355 -6.09 -41.39 24.34
CA GLY A 355 -6.70 -42.42 23.51
C GLY A 355 -6.66 -42.08 22.00
N PRO A 356 -7.84 -41.94 21.34
CA PRO A 356 -7.89 -41.53 19.93
C PRO A 356 -7.72 -40.00 19.74
N LEU A 357 -7.87 -39.22 20.79
CA LEU A 357 -7.79 -37.77 20.74
C LEU A 357 -6.35 -37.31 20.82
N TRP A 358 -6.03 -36.30 20.05
CA TRP A 358 -4.73 -35.73 19.92
C TRP A 358 -4.80 -34.21 19.78
N LEU A 359 -4.28 -33.49 20.72
CA LEU A 359 -4.22 -32.03 20.69
C LEU A 359 -2.77 -31.60 20.48
N ASN A 360 -2.55 -30.84 19.40
CA ASN A 360 -1.28 -30.16 19.15
C ASN A 360 -1.44 -28.66 19.38
N VAL A 361 -0.53 -28.06 20.14
CA VAL A 361 -0.49 -26.63 20.41
C VAL A 361 0.92 -26.12 20.12
N SER A 362 1.03 -25.07 19.33
CA SER A 362 2.29 -24.40 19.02
C SER A 362 2.20 -22.91 19.34
N LEU A 363 3.11 -22.42 20.16
CA LEU A 363 3.29 -21.01 20.51
C LEU A 363 4.54 -20.50 19.82
N ARG A 364 4.47 -19.31 19.19
CA ARG A 364 5.60 -18.67 18.52
C ARG A 364 5.72 -17.22 18.94
N ALA A 365 6.96 -16.75 19.10
CA ALA A 365 7.27 -15.33 19.29
C ALA A 365 8.47 -14.98 18.42
N GLY A 366 8.38 -13.92 17.66
CA GLY A 366 9.43 -13.46 16.76
C GLY A 366 9.82 -12.02 17.03
N LEU A 367 11.14 -11.79 17.07
CA LEU A 367 11.77 -10.49 17.15
C LEU A 367 12.28 -10.12 15.75
N GLN A 368 11.84 -9.00 15.23
CA GLN A 368 12.22 -8.52 13.90
C GLN A 368 13.25 -7.41 14.03
N ARG A 369 14.36 -7.50 13.29
CA ARG A 369 15.42 -6.49 13.38
C ARG A 369 15.14 -5.28 12.51
N PRO A 370 15.43 -4.06 12.98
CA PRO A 370 15.33 -2.85 12.18
C PRO A 370 16.18 -2.91 10.91
N GLY A 371 15.76 -2.19 9.89
CA GLY A 371 16.43 -2.10 8.61
C GLY A 371 16.08 -0.83 7.85
N THR A 372 16.36 -0.82 6.55
CA THR A 372 15.98 0.29 5.66
C THR A 372 15.07 -0.21 4.55
N ARG A 373 14.11 0.62 4.14
CA ARG A 373 13.20 0.32 3.02
C ARG A 373 13.00 1.54 2.14
N VAL A 374 12.84 1.30 0.86
CA VAL A 374 12.37 2.31 -0.10
C VAL A 374 10.86 2.15 -0.23
N ARG A 375 10.12 3.22 0.03
CA ARG A 375 8.64 3.25 -0.05
C ARG A 375 8.17 4.56 -0.65
N ARG A 376 6.97 4.55 -1.22
CA ARG A 376 6.22 5.77 -1.54
C ARG A 376 5.47 6.20 -0.29
N VAL A 377 5.77 7.40 0.20
CA VAL A 377 5.25 7.94 1.47
C VAL A 377 3.82 8.43 1.24
N ALA A 378 2.85 7.64 1.68
CA ALA A 378 1.43 7.97 1.61
C ALA A 378 0.64 7.14 2.64
N PRO A 379 -0.57 7.56 3.05
CA PRO A 379 -1.47 6.77 3.88
C PRO A 379 -1.80 5.40 3.25
N PRO A 380 -2.15 4.38 4.05
CA PRO A 380 -2.38 3.01 3.56
C PRO A 380 -3.64 2.85 2.69
N ASP A 381 -4.51 3.84 2.65
CA ASP A 381 -5.66 3.92 1.76
C ASP A 381 -5.34 4.62 0.43
N ALA A 382 -4.15 5.21 0.28
CA ALA A 382 -3.70 5.72 -0.99
C ALA A 382 -3.35 4.58 -1.95
N PHE A 383 -3.89 4.62 -3.16
CA PHE A 383 -3.71 3.57 -4.15
C PHE A 383 -2.71 3.96 -5.25
N LEU A 384 -2.93 5.09 -5.92
CA LEU A 384 -1.97 5.65 -6.87
C LEU A 384 -1.19 6.78 -6.21
N VAL A 385 0.05 6.51 -5.86
CA VAL A 385 0.96 7.47 -5.22
C VAL A 385 2.01 7.89 -6.24
N PRO A 386 2.28 9.19 -6.44
CA PRO A 386 3.28 9.66 -7.40
C PRO A 386 4.68 9.11 -7.12
N ALA A 387 5.49 8.90 -8.16
CA ALA A 387 6.90 8.51 -8.02
C ALA A 387 7.71 9.53 -7.20
N ALA A 388 7.34 10.82 -7.28
CA ALA A 388 7.92 11.89 -6.47
C ALA A 388 7.83 11.65 -4.95
N ALA A 389 6.88 10.82 -4.49
CA ALA A 389 6.71 10.47 -3.09
C ALA A 389 7.67 9.36 -2.59
N THR A 390 8.55 8.85 -3.45
CA THR A 390 9.49 7.79 -3.08
C THR A 390 10.60 8.32 -2.17
N ALA A 391 10.84 7.62 -1.06
CA ALA A 391 11.91 7.91 -0.11
C ALA A 391 12.57 6.63 0.42
N SER A 392 13.84 6.74 0.79
CA SER A 392 14.54 5.75 1.60
C SER A 392 14.25 6.03 3.07
N LEU A 393 13.81 5.03 3.79
CA LEU A 393 13.32 5.16 5.16
C LEU A 393 14.03 4.17 6.08
N SER A 394 14.26 4.56 7.32
CA SER A 394 14.47 3.65 8.43
C SER A 394 13.15 2.92 8.70
N TRP A 395 13.21 1.62 8.89
CA TRP A 395 12.05 0.77 9.15
C TRP A 395 12.35 -0.16 10.32
N ASP A 396 11.53 -0.05 11.36
CA ASP A 396 11.55 -0.91 12.54
C ASP A 396 10.24 -1.71 12.56
N PRO A 397 10.26 -2.97 12.09
CA PRO A 397 9.07 -3.80 12.03
C PRO A 397 8.64 -4.27 13.41
N GLY A 398 7.34 -4.41 13.57
CA GLY A 398 6.76 -4.87 14.83
C GLY A 398 7.03 -6.34 15.11
N ASP A 399 7.34 -6.66 16.35
CA ASP A 399 7.44 -8.04 16.82
C ASP A 399 6.10 -8.77 16.75
N TYR A 400 6.14 -10.11 16.70
CA TYR A 400 4.91 -10.89 16.57
C TYR A 400 4.82 -12.06 17.53
N VAL A 401 3.57 -12.47 17.77
CA VAL A 401 3.23 -13.68 18.52
C VAL A 401 2.18 -14.48 17.75
N GLY A 402 2.30 -15.78 17.76
CA GLY A 402 1.37 -16.70 17.13
C GLY A 402 1.04 -17.90 17.99
N VAL A 403 -0.20 -18.38 17.86
CA VAL A 403 -0.70 -19.60 18.50
C VAL A 403 -1.41 -20.43 17.43
N ASP A 404 -0.99 -21.67 17.27
CA ASP A 404 -1.65 -22.64 16.41
C ASP A 404 -2.15 -23.83 17.27
N VAL A 405 -3.39 -24.25 17.07
CA VAL A 405 -4.05 -25.34 17.80
C VAL A 405 -4.65 -26.32 16.80
N ALA A 406 -4.41 -27.60 16.98
CA ALA A 406 -4.97 -28.64 16.14
C ALA A 406 -5.48 -29.81 16.99
N PRO A 407 -6.77 -29.87 17.32
CA PRO A 407 -7.43 -31.06 17.83
C PRO A 407 -7.64 -32.07 16.68
N LEU A 408 -7.06 -33.25 16.82
CA LEU A 408 -7.13 -34.33 15.84
C LEU A 408 -7.73 -35.58 16.48
N VAL A 409 -8.41 -36.40 15.68
CA VAL A 409 -8.92 -37.71 16.05
C VAL A 409 -8.23 -38.77 15.20
N ARG A 410 -7.73 -39.82 15.82
CA ARG A 410 -7.21 -40.98 15.13
C ARG A 410 -8.36 -41.80 14.53
N LEU A 411 -8.39 -41.91 13.21
CA LEU A 411 -9.38 -42.64 12.44
C LEU A 411 -8.94 -44.09 12.17
N ALA A 412 -7.62 -44.26 11.99
CA ALA A 412 -6.95 -45.58 11.79
C ALA A 412 -5.55 -45.54 12.41
N PRO A 413 -4.85 -46.69 12.52
CA PRO A 413 -3.48 -46.73 13.05
C PRO A 413 -2.53 -45.73 12.40
N GLU A 414 -2.69 -45.45 11.11
CA GLU A 414 -1.83 -44.56 10.32
C GLU A 414 -2.49 -43.21 9.98
N LEU A 415 -3.77 -43.02 10.31
CA LEU A 415 -4.54 -41.88 9.83
C LEU A 415 -5.17 -41.08 10.97
N ALA A 416 -4.99 -39.78 10.99
CA ALA A 416 -5.72 -38.88 11.88
C ALA A 416 -6.22 -37.64 11.11
N ALA A 417 -7.37 -37.12 11.52
CA ALA A 417 -7.97 -35.93 10.94
C ALA A 417 -8.54 -35.03 12.05
N GLY A 418 -8.70 -33.74 11.74
CA GLY A 418 -9.28 -32.78 12.67
C GLY A 418 -9.22 -31.36 12.20
N PHE A 419 -9.56 -30.47 13.10
CA PHE A 419 -9.58 -29.05 12.83
C PHE A 419 -8.23 -28.39 13.11
N THR A 420 -8.00 -27.23 12.50
CA THR A 420 -6.90 -26.33 12.81
C THR A 420 -7.43 -24.95 13.11
N ALA A 421 -6.85 -24.27 14.07
CA ALA A 421 -7.07 -22.87 14.37
C ALA A 421 -5.73 -22.19 14.59
N GLY A 422 -5.52 -21.03 13.97
CA GLY A 422 -4.30 -20.25 14.14
C GLY A 422 -4.64 -18.79 14.42
N TYR A 423 -4.10 -18.25 15.49
CA TYR A 423 -4.14 -16.83 15.80
C TYR A 423 -2.74 -16.26 15.72
N TRP A 424 -2.61 -15.09 15.07
CA TRP A 424 -1.35 -14.39 14.94
C TRP A 424 -1.57 -12.88 15.10
N THR A 425 -0.67 -12.23 15.80
CA THR A 425 -0.66 -10.80 15.99
C THR A 425 0.75 -10.24 15.86
N LYS A 426 0.86 -9.10 15.23
CA LYS A 426 2.10 -8.34 15.03
C LYS A 426 1.90 -6.92 15.55
N GLN A 427 2.90 -6.37 16.19
CA GLN A 427 2.94 -4.97 16.60
C GLN A 427 3.02 -4.05 15.37
N GLN A 428 2.79 -2.78 15.58
CA GLN A 428 2.90 -1.76 14.55
C GLN A 428 4.34 -1.55 14.12
N ASP A 429 4.58 -1.45 12.81
CA ASP A 429 5.86 -1.01 12.26
C ASP A 429 6.07 0.49 12.52
N ARG A 430 7.32 0.92 12.51
CA ARG A 430 7.69 2.33 12.63
C ARG A 430 8.58 2.72 11.45
N TYR A 431 8.20 3.80 10.79
CA TYR A 431 8.96 4.37 9.69
C TYR A 431 9.44 5.77 10.06
N ALA A 432 10.70 6.07 9.73
CA ALA A 432 11.28 7.39 9.90
C ALA A 432 12.16 7.74 8.69
N PHE A 433 12.30 9.03 8.39
CA PHE A 433 13.30 9.48 7.43
C PHE A 433 14.70 9.20 7.97
N LEU A 434 15.66 8.93 7.08
CA LEU A 434 17.07 8.69 7.47
C LEU A 434 17.70 9.97 8.01
N SER A 435 17.25 11.13 7.53
CA SER A 435 17.66 12.45 8.03
C SER A 435 16.51 13.47 7.97
N PRO A 436 16.56 14.56 8.76
CA PRO A 436 15.59 15.65 8.66
C PRO A 436 15.57 16.30 7.25
N GLN A 437 16.70 16.34 6.56
CA GLN A 437 16.83 16.89 5.22
C GLN A 437 16.00 16.09 4.20
N ASP A 438 15.91 14.76 4.36
CA ASP A 438 15.09 13.90 3.48
C ASP A 438 13.59 14.25 3.58
N SER A 439 13.13 14.60 4.78
CA SER A 439 11.74 15.06 5.00
C SER A 439 11.48 16.37 4.26
N VAL A 440 12.38 17.34 4.37
CA VAL A 440 12.28 18.64 3.69
C VAL A 440 12.35 18.46 2.17
N ALA A 441 13.28 17.66 1.68
CA ALA A 441 13.42 17.38 0.25
C ALA A 441 12.16 16.70 -0.32
N LEU A 442 11.55 15.77 0.42
CA LEU A 442 10.31 15.13 0.01
C LEU A 442 9.15 16.12 0.00
N ALA A 443 8.99 16.94 1.05
CA ALA A 443 7.96 17.96 1.14
C ALA A 443 8.06 18.98 -0.03
N THR A 444 9.28 19.39 -0.38
CA THR A 444 9.52 20.27 -1.53
C THR A 444 9.09 19.63 -2.85
N ARG A 445 9.44 18.35 -3.09
CA ARG A 445 9.03 17.62 -4.31
C ARG A 445 7.52 17.43 -4.42
N LEU A 446 6.84 17.26 -3.29
CA LEU A 446 5.39 17.03 -3.26
C LEU A 446 4.60 18.36 -3.22
N GLY A 447 5.23 19.47 -2.90
CA GLY A 447 4.54 20.73 -2.63
C GLY A 447 3.64 20.70 -1.38
N ALA A 448 3.87 19.73 -0.48
CA ALA A 448 3.08 19.51 0.74
C ALA A 448 3.91 18.85 1.83
N PRO A 449 3.60 19.10 3.12
CA PRO A 449 4.27 18.42 4.23
C PRO A 449 4.19 16.90 4.11
N ALA A 450 5.29 16.19 4.38
CA ALA A 450 5.37 14.75 4.34
C ALA A 450 5.88 14.19 5.68
N SER A 451 5.25 13.13 6.17
CA SER A 451 5.69 12.39 7.36
C SER A 451 5.82 10.91 7.04
N ALA A 452 6.96 10.31 7.40
CA ALA A 452 7.18 8.88 7.23
C ALA A 452 6.22 8.04 8.08
N SER A 453 5.75 8.55 9.24
CA SER A 453 4.85 7.84 10.16
C SER A 453 3.46 7.56 9.58
N VAL A 454 3.08 8.14 8.44
CA VAL A 454 1.84 7.74 7.75
C VAL A 454 1.88 6.28 7.30
N LEU A 455 3.08 5.73 7.08
CA LEU A 455 3.29 4.33 6.71
C LEU A 455 3.15 3.35 7.90
N ASP A 456 3.13 3.84 9.13
CA ASP A 456 2.92 3.02 10.33
C ASP A 456 1.46 2.54 10.42
N GLN A 457 0.54 3.30 9.83
CA GLN A 457 -0.89 3.02 9.90
C GLN A 457 -1.24 1.70 9.22
N GLY A 458 -2.05 0.88 9.87
CA GLY A 458 -2.51 -0.41 9.34
C GLY A 458 -1.43 -1.52 9.32
N THR A 459 -0.22 -1.28 9.87
CA THR A 459 0.85 -2.28 9.95
C THR A 459 0.78 -3.17 11.19
N ALA A 460 0.00 -2.76 12.20
CA ALA A 460 -0.36 -3.65 13.31
C ALA A 460 -1.37 -4.69 12.80
N GLU A 461 -0.95 -5.94 12.75
CA GLU A 461 -1.76 -6.97 12.13
C GLU A 461 -2.31 -7.96 13.17
N ARG A 462 -3.50 -8.45 12.92
CA ARG A 462 -4.10 -9.60 13.61
C ARG A 462 -4.79 -10.47 12.60
N ARG A 463 -4.66 -11.79 12.75
CA ARG A 463 -5.37 -12.74 11.88
C ARG A 463 -5.80 -13.99 12.62
N LEU A 464 -7.00 -14.45 12.33
CA LEU A 464 -7.54 -15.73 12.77
C LEU A 464 -7.72 -16.62 11.54
N ARG A 465 -7.16 -17.82 11.59
CA ARG A 465 -7.32 -18.85 10.56
C ARG A 465 -8.06 -20.03 11.17
N LEU A 466 -8.97 -20.60 10.40
CA LEU A 466 -9.61 -21.84 10.73
C LEU A 466 -9.48 -22.79 9.55
N GLY A 467 -9.40 -24.08 9.84
CA GLY A 467 -9.21 -25.06 8.80
C GLY A 467 -9.38 -26.50 9.25
N PHE A 468 -8.99 -27.38 8.35
CA PHE A 468 -9.04 -28.82 8.53
C PHE A 468 -7.69 -29.42 8.16
N ALA A 469 -7.28 -30.47 8.88
CA ALA A 469 -6.04 -31.20 8.64
C ALA A 469 -6.26 -32.70 8.61
N LEU A 470 -5.55 -33.35 7.71
CA LEU A 470 -5.43 -34.81 7.58
C LEU A 470 -3.95 -35.17 7.69
N THR A 471 -3.63 -36.18 8.49
CA THR A 471 -2.26 -36.66 8.65
C THR A 471 -2.18 -38.15 8.44
N TYR A 472 -1.14 -38.57 7.72
CA TYR A 472 -0.81 -39.99 7.48
C TYR A 472 0.59 -40.29 7.98
N HIS A 473 0.73 -41.43 8.64
CA HIS A 473 2.01 -41.90 9.16
C HIS A 473 2.30 -43.31 8.66
N GLY A 474 3.03 -43.42 7.58
CA GLY A 474 3.51 -44.69 7.04
C GLY A 474 4.90 -45.06 7.54
N ALA A 475 5.37 -46.29 7.27
CA ALA A 475 6.65 -46.79 7.71
C ALA A 475 7.86 -46.05 7.13
N MET A 476 7.79 -45.63 5.86
CA MET A 476 8.87 -44.93 5.16
C MET A 476 8.57 -43.46 4.82
N VAL A 477 7.31 -43.14 4.64
CA VAL A 477 6.85 -41.81 4.25
C VAL A 477 5.73 -41.37 5.20
N GLU A 478 5.88 -40.17 5.68
CA GLU A 478 4.85 -39.49 6.44
C GLU A 478 4.26 -38.38 5.56
N GLY A 479 2.96 -38.12 5.66
CA GLY A 479 2.24 -37.11 4.89
C GLY A 479 1.24 -36.33 5.71
N GLY A 480 0.94 -35.12 5.28
CA GLY A 480 -0.10 -34.29 5.84
C GLY A 480 -0.69 -33.37 4.80
N PHE A 481 -1.99 -33.15 4.90
CA PHE A 481 -2.69 -32.16 4.09
C PHE A 481 -3.49 -31.24 5.02
N SER A 482 -3.48 -29.94 4.76
CA SER A 482 -4.43 -29.03 5.42
C SER A 482 -4.95 -27.99 4.45
N ILE A 483 -6.17 -27.52 4.76
CA ILE A 483 -6.79 -26.36 4.15
C ILE A 483 -7.18 -25.41 5.26
N GLU A 484 -6.75 -24.17 5.16
CA GLU A 484 -7.03 -23.13 6.15
C GLU A 484 -7.56 -21.87 5.46
N GLN A 485 -8.52 -21.20 6.06
CA GLN A 485 -9.08 -19.93 5.61
C GLN A 485 -8.79 -18.85 6.64
N THR A 486 -8.31 -17.69 6.22
CA THR A 486 -8.32 -16.49 7.06
C THR A 486 -9.76 -16.01 7.19
N VAL A 487 -10.36 -16.18 8.38
CA VAL A 487 -11.76 -15.86 8.65
C VAL A 487 -11.95 -14.46 9.25
N SER A 488 -10.91 -13.91 9.86
CA SER A 488 -10.90 -12.58 10.45
C SER A 488 -9.49 -11.99 10.42
N GLY A 489 -9.40 -10.69 10.26
CA GLY A 489 -8.15 -9.94 10.27
C GLY A 489 -8.33 -8.47 10.60
N ARG A 490 -7.22 -7.81 11.00
CA ARG A 490 -7.05 -6.35 11.13
C ARG A 490 -5.66 -5.99 10.63
N GLY A 491 -5.48 -4.73 10.26
CA GLY A 491 -4.30 -4.32 9.50
C GLY A 491 -4.44 -4.75 8.03
N VAL A 492 -3.36 -4.80 7.28
CA VAL A 492 -3.39 -5.21 5.86
C VAL A 492 -3.14 -6.73 5.76
N VAL A 493 -4.17 -7.53 6.02
CA VAL A 493 -4.08 -9.00 6.10
C VAL A 493 -4.84 -9.65 4.95
N PRO A 494 -4.20 -10.52 4.11
CA PRO A 494 -4.88 -11.26 3.05
C PRO A 494 -6.04 -12.12 3.57
N ALA A 495 -7.23 -11.99 2.97
CA ALA A 495 -8.37 -12.87 3.21
C ALA A 495 -8.18 -14.17 2.42
N ALA A 496 -7.14 -14.93 2.77
CA ALA A 496 -6.61 -15.99 1.94
C ALA A 496 -7.08 -17.38 2.35
N THR A 497 -7.21 -18.27 1.34
CA THR A 497 -7.26 -19.71 1.53
C THR A 497 -5.86 -20.27 1.33
N VAL A 498 -5.39 -21.10 2.25
CA VAL A 498 -4.08 -21.75 2.24
C VAL A 498 -4.28 -23.26 2.12
N TYR A 499 -3.74 -23.84 1.07
CA TYR A 499 -3.60 -25.28 0.90
C TYR A 499 -2.16 -25.67 1.25
N ARG A 500 -2.00 -26.67 2.08
CA ARG A 500 -0.67 -27.15 2.49
C ARG A 500 -0.60 -28.66 2.34
N LEU A 501 0.47 -29.14 1.76
CA LEU A 501 0.84 -30.56 1.69
C LEU A 501 2.19 -30.72 2.39
N VAL A 502 2.34 -31.71 3.23
CA VAL A 502 3.61 -32.04 3.86
C VAL A 502 3.98 -33.46 3.49
N ILE A 503 5.19 -33.66 3.00
CA ILE A 503 5.77 -34.96 2.74
C ILE A 503 7.10 -35.04 3.48
N ARG A 504 7.33 -36.13 4.19
CA ARG A 504 8.49 -36.28 5.04
C ARG A 504 9.07 -37.68 4.91
N THR A 505 10.37 -37.77 4.80
CA THR A 505 11.13 -39.03 4.79
C THR A 505 12.33 -38.92 5.71
N SER A 506 12.81 -40.07 6.22
CA SER A 506 13.96 -40.12 7.14
C SER A 506 14.92 -41.22 6.72
N ARG A 507 16.22 -40.91 6.79
CA ARG A 507 17.29 -41.85 6.47
C ARG A 507 18.38 -41.79 7.53
N LYS A 508 18.85 -42.93 7.98
CA LYS A 508 20.04 -43.04 8.85
C LYS A 508 21.29 -42.77 8.02
N LEU A 509 22.16 -41.87 8.47
CA LEU A 509 23.42 -41.50 7.82
C LEU A 509 24.60 -42.23 8.48
N PHE A 510 24.62 -42.33 9.83
CA PHE A 510 25.67 -42.99 10.62
C PHE A 510 25.13 -43.54 11.92
#